data_797b23d48eba234a5d214e5e4b36f790
#
_entry.id   797b23d48eba234a5d214e5e4b36f790
#
_cell.length_a   1.000
_cell.length_b   1.000
_cell.length_c   1.000
_cell.angle_alpha   90.00
_cell.angle_beta   90.00
_cell.angle_gamma   90.00
#
_symmetry.space_group_name_H-M   'P 1'
#
loop_
_entity.id
_entity.type
_entity.pdbx_description
1 polymer ?
#
loop_
_entity_poly.entity_id
_entity_poly.type
_entity_poly.pdbx_seq_one_letter_code
_entity_poly.pdbx_strand_id
1 'polypeptide(L)'
;VVVAAADSWLHPRTLGWLDRCGRLHTPAMPWGSVPGEAGGCCLLADQQTLAQLGLPCLGIIEEVGSGTEPHPLGSDAPCVGTGLTKALQAVLDSIPEQGVEAIYCDLNGERHRADEAGFALARIGESLRDPDAIFVPATCWGDVGTASGILFVALAAAAHQRRYARRRRALLFCSSDGPERAAMLLTAPPTSESYLWP
;
A
#
# COMPACT_ATOMS: atom_id res chain seq x y z
N VAL A 1 13.44 15.53 1.99
CA VAL A 1 13.54 14.75 0.75
C VAL A 1 12.18 14.72 0.08
N VAL A 2 12.12 14.90 -1.25
CA VAL A 2 10.89 14.68 -2.02
C VAL A 2 10.92 13.25 -2.59
N VAL A 3 9.88 12.49 -2.31
CA VAL A 3 9.63 11.18 -2.92
C VAL A 3 8.48 11.34 -3.89
N ALA A 4 8.68 10.95 -5.14
CA ALA A 4 7.68 11.04 -6.19
C ALA A 4 7.65 9.75 -7.02
N ALA A 5 6.46 9.38 -7.47
CA ALA A 5 6.24 8.28 -8.39
C ALA A 5 5.13 8.64 -9.37
N ALA A 6 5.25 8.17 -10.60
CA ALA A 6 4.20 8.26 -11.61
C ALA A 6 4.26 7.02 -12.49
N ASP A 7 3.10 6.48 -12.85
CA ASP A 7 3.00 5.31 -13.69
C ASP A 7 1.70 5.32 -14.49
N SER A 8 1.71 4.65 -15.64
CA SER A 8 0.54 4.51 -16.52
C SER A 8 0.53 3.14 -17.21
N TRP A 9 -0.53 2.40 -16.98
CA TRP A 9 -0.80 1.15 -17.68
C TRP A 9 -1.74 1.34 -18.88
N LEU A 10 -2.12 2.58 -19.21
CA LEU A 10 -3.14 2.89 -20.24
C LEU A 10 -2.57 3.00 -21.66
N HIS A 11 -1.24 2.89 -21.83
CA HIS A 11 -0.66 2.93 -23.16
C HIS A 11 -1.11 1.70 -23.99
N PRO A 12 -1.50 1.84 -25.28
CA PRO A 12 -2.04 0.74 -26.10
C PRO A 12 -1.15 -0.50 -26.19
N ARG A 13 0.18 -0.32 -26.19
CA ARG A 13 1.14 -1.44 -26.18
C ARG A 13 1.11 -2.20 -24.87
N THR A 14 0.97 -1.50 -23.74
CA THR A 14 0.86 -2.08 -22.40
C THR A 14 -0.45 -2.86 -22.27
N LEU A 15 -1.56 -2.27 -22.69
CA LEU A 15 -2.86 -2.93 -22.69
C LEU A 15 -2.84 -4.22 -23.54
N GLY A 16 -2.28 -4.14 -24.76
CA GLY A 16 -2.15 -5.31 -25.61
C GLY A 16 -1.18 -6.37 -25.07
N TRP A 17 -0.19 -5.99 -24.25
CA TRP A 17 0.67 -6.94 -23.55
C TRP A 17 -0.07 -7.61 -22.39
N LEU A 18 -0.78 -6.85 -21.55
CA LEU A 18 -1.61 -7.37 -20.45
C LEU A 18 -2.66 -8.36 -20.96
N ASP A 19 -3.32 -8.02 -22.06
CA ASP A 19 -4.31 -8.89 -22.69
C ASP A 19 -3.69 -10.21 -23.15
N ARG A 20 -2.58 -10.18 -23.87
CA ARG A 20 -1.86 -11.39 -24.32
C ARG A 20 -1.35 -12.26 -23.17
N CYS A 21 -1.01 -11.64 -22.03
CA CYS A 21 -0.56 -12.36 -20.83
C CYS A 21 -1.72 -12.85 -19.95
N GLY A 22 -2.99 -12.58 -20.33
CA GLY A 22 -4.14 -12.94 -19.54
C GLY A 22 -4.21 -12.19 -18.19
N ARG A 23 -3.65 -10.98 -18.15
CA ARG A 23 -3.59 -10.12 -16.95
C ARG A 23 -4.59 -8.97 -16.97
N LEU A 24 -5.19 -8.69 -18.12
CA LEU A 24 -6.20 -7.65 -18.27
C LEU A 24 -7.56 -8.16 -17.82
N HIS A 25 -8.26 -7.39 -16.99
CA HIS A 25 -9.63 -7.71 -16.61
C HIS A 25 -10.56 -7.61 -17.81
N THR A 26 -11.21 -8.73 -18.16
CA THR A 26 -12.19 -8.82 -19.24
C THR A 26 -13.29 -9.80 -18.83
N PRO A 27 -14.44 -9.84 -19.52
CA PRO A 27 -15.45 -10.88 -19.26
C PRO A 27 -14.92 -12.31 -19.38
N ALA A 28 -13.89 -12.54 -20.21
CA ALA A 28 -13.24 -13.84 -20.36
C ALA A 28 -12.12 -14.07 -19.33
N MET A 29 -11.61 -13.01 -18.71
CA MET A 29 -10.56 -13.05 -17.69
C MET A 29 -10.97 -12.20 -16.48
N PRO A 30 -11.86 -12.71 -15.61
CA PRO A 30 -12.38 -11.95 -14.45
C PRO A 30 -11.32 -11.72 -13.35
N TRP A 31 -10.23 -12.48 -13.37
CA TRP A 31 -9.10 -12.37 -12.42
C TRP A 31 -7.95 -11.49 -12.92
N GLY A 32 -8.23 -10.60 -13.85
CA GLY A 32 -7.25 -9.64 -14.34
C GLY A 32 -7.31 -8.31 -13.60
N SER A 33 -6.27 -7.50 -13.78
CA SER A 33 -6.23 -6.13 -13.27
C SER A 33 -7.00 -5.18 -14.18
N VAL A 34 -7.59 -4.15 -13.57
CA VAL A 34 -8.10 -2.98 -14.29
C VAL A 34 -6.97 -1.96 -14.35
N PRO A 35 -6.44 -1.63 -15.55
CA PRO A 35 -5.35 -0.68 -15.68
C PRO A 35 -5.76 0.73 -15.27
N GLY A 36 -4.85 1.45 -14.63
CA GLY A 36 -5.00 2.85 -14.27
C GLY A 36 -3.75 3.66 -14.58
N GLU A 37 -3.81 4.95 -14.32
CA GLU A 37 -2.64 5.83 -14.31
C GLU A 37 -2.74 6.84 -13.18
N ALA A 38 -1.62 7.13 -12.55
CA ALA A 38 -1.55 8.14 -11.52
C ALA A 38 -0.12 8.62 -11.28
N GLY A 39 -0.02 9.74 -10.58
CA GLY A 39 1.24 10.22 -10.05
C GLY A 39 1.03 10.95 -8.74
N GLY A 40 2.04 10.93 -7.91
CA GLY A 40 2.02 11.59 -6.62
C GLY A 40 3.41 11.91 -6.11
N CYS A 41 3.46 12.80 -5.13
CA CYS A 41 4.69 13.07 -4.39
C CYS A 41 4.39 13.38 -2.93
N CYS A 42 5.35 13.11 -2.07
CA CYS A 42 5.33 13.58 -0.69
C CYS A 42 6.68 14.16 -0.29
N LEU A 43 6.64 15.12 0.63
CA LEU A 43 7.82 15.66 1.28
C LEU A 43 8.05 14.89 2.58
N LEU A 44 9.20 14.22 2.67
CA LEU A 44 9.67 13.58 3.90
C LEU A 44 10.68 14.51 4.57
N ALA A 45 10.44 14.83 5.81
CA ALA A 45 11.31 15.66 6.63
C ALA A 45 11.28 15.20 8.07
N ASP A 46 12.36 15.45 8.81
CA ASP A 46 12.35 15.31 10.25
C ASP A 46 11.56 16.44 10.93
N GLN A 47 11.25 16.25 12.19
CA GLN A 47 10.45 17.19 12.98
C GLN A 47 11.07 18.59 13.04
N GLN A 48 12.40 18.68 13.11
CA GLN A 48 13.11 19.96 13.18
C GLN A 48 12.94 20.74 11.87
N THR A 49 13.12 20.06 10.73
CA THR A 49 12.95 20.65 9.40
C THR A 49 11.51 21.12 9.17
N LEU A 50 10.51 20.33 9.58
CA LEU A 50 9.10 20.73 9.48
C LEU A 50 8.82 21.99 10.28
N ALA A 51 9.34 22.06 11.52
CA ALA A 51 9.18 23.24 12.38
C ALA A 51 9.86 24.50 11.78
N GLN A 52 11.05 24.35 11.21
CA GLN A 52 11.77 25.45 10.56
C GLN A 52 11.05 25.96 9.30
N LEU A 53 10.43 25.06 8.55
CA LEU A 53 9.69 25.42 7.34
C LEU A 53 8.26 25.89 7.60
N GLY A 54 7.76 25.75 8.83
CA GLY A 54 6.37 26.04 9.17
C GLY A 54 5.36 25.16 8.45
N LEU A 55 5.76 23.94 8.06
CA LEU A 55 4.90 23.02 7.30
C LEU A 55 4.13 22.10 8.25
N PRO A 56 2.86 21.78 7.92
CA PRO A 56 2.07 20.85 8.70
C PRO A 56 2.58 19.42 8.52
N CYS A 57 2.61 18.67 9.62
CA CYS A 57 2.81 17.23 9.56
C CYS A 57 1.48 16.56 9.19
N LEU A 58 1.45 15.84 8.08
CA LEU A 58 0.23 15.16 7.58
C LEU A 58 0.15 13.69 8.03
N GLY A 59 1.29 13.11 8.39
CA GLY A 59 1.43 11.74 8.88
C GLY A 59 2.85 11.48 9.31
N ILE A 60 3.04 10.48 10.14
CA ILE A 60 4.35 10.05 10.65
C ILE A 60 4.60 8.63 10.14
N ILE A 61 5.70 8.42 9.44
CA ILE A 61 6.20 7.09 9.11
C ILE A 61 6.92 6.59 10.36
N GLU A 62 6.35 5.61 11.05
CA GLU A 62 6.93 5.05 12.27
C GLU A 62 7.91 3.94 11.96
N GLU A 63 7.56 3.08 10.99
CA GLU A 63 8.37 1.92 10.66
C GLU A 63 8.22 1.56 9.19
N VAL A 64 9.26 0.95 8.61
CA VAL A 64 9.30 0.44 7.24
C VAL A 64 9.90 -0.97 7.26
N GLY A 65 9.17 -1.93 6.69
CA GLY A 65 9.61 -3.30 6.53
C GLY A 65 9.81 -3.66 5.07
N SER A 66 10.77 -4.54 4.80
CA SER A 66 10.99 -5.12 3.49
C SER A 66 11.13 -6.63 3.57
N GLY A 67 10.82 -7.30 2.48
CA GLY A 67 10.95 -8.74 2.36
C GLY A 67 11.25 -9.15 0.92
N THR A 68 11.83 -10.33 0.78
CA THR A 68 12.10 -10.94 -0.51
C THR A 68 11.26 -12.19 -0.63
N GLU A 69 10.39 -12.22 -1.64
CA GLU A 69 9.57 -13.39 -1.95
C GLU A 69 10.42 -14.40 -2.74
N PRO A 70 10.59 -15.62 -2.23
CA PRO A 70 11.40 -16.64 -2.90
C PRO A 70 10.75 -17.14 -4.18
N HIS A 71 9.43 -17.05 -4.28
CA HIS A 71 8.65 -17.55 -5.41
C HIS A 71 7.74 -16.44 -5.97
N PRO A 72 8.31 -15.40 -6.64
CA PRO A 72 7.54 -14.32 -7.24
C PRO A 72 6.74 -14.80 -8.45
N LEU A 73 5.97 -13.90 -9.06
CA LEU A 73 5.20 -14.19 -10.27
C LEU A 73 6.08 -14.83 -11.35
N GLY A 74 5.61 -15.95 -11.94
CA GLY A 74 6.34 -16.70 -12.97
C GLY A 74 7.34 -17.74 -12.45
N SER A 75 7.43 -17.94 -11.13
CA SER A 75 8.20 -19.05 -10.54
C SER A 75 7.51 -20.39 -10.76
N ASP A 76 8.29 -21.49 -10.74
CA ASP A 76 7.76 -22.86 -10.83
C ASP A 76 7.03 -23.30 -9.55
N ALA A 77 7.32 -22.67 -8.41
CA ALA A 77 6.68 -22.94 -7.12
C ALA A 77 5.66 -21.86 -6.76
N PRO A 78 4.59 -22.22 -6.01
CA PRO A 78 3.55 -21.27 -5.64
C PRO A 78 4.08 -20.18 -4.69
N CYS A 79 3.64 -18.95 -4.92
CA CYS A 79 3.84 -17.85 -3.99
C CYS A 79 2.94 -18.08 -2.76
N VAL A 80 3.55 -18.18 -1.57
CA VAL A 80 2.85 -18.34 -0.30
C VAL A 80 3.02 -17.13 0.62
N GLY A 81 3.46 -16.01 0.07
CA GLY A 81 3.56 -14.73 0.77
C GLY A 81 4.62 -14.68 1.86
N THR A 82 5.69 -15.46 1.72
CA THR A 82 6.78 -15.48 2.72
C THR A 82 7.47 -14.13 2.80
N GLY A 83 7.78 -13.51 1.66
CA GLY A 83 8.41 -12.20 1.58
C GLY A 83 7.50 -11.11 2.15
N LEU A 84 6.23 -11.11 1.76
CA LEU A 84 5.25 -10.15 2.28
C LEU A 84 5.03 -10.33 3.79
N THR A 85 4.93 -11.57 4.27
CA THR A 85 4.84 -11.85 5.71
C THR A 85 6.02 -11.24 6.48
N LYS A 86 7.25 -11.40 5.98
CA LYS A 86 8.45 -10.82 6.62
C LYS A 86 8.39 -9.28 6.64
N ALA A 87 7.99 -8.65 5.54
CA ALA A 87 7.86 -7.20 5.48
C ALA A 87 6.83 -6.68 6.50
N LEU A 88 5.67 -7.35 6.60
CA LEU A 88 4.61 -6.99 7.54
C LEU A 88 5.04 -7.23 9.00
N GLN A 89 5.65 -8.37 9.31
CA GLN A 89 6.14 -8.67 10.66
C GLN A 89 7.19 -7.67 11.12
N ALA A 90 8.15 -7.29 10.26
CA ALA A 90 9.16 -6.30 10.61
C ALA A 90 8.56 -4.97 11.07
N VAL A 91 7.41 -4.58 10.49
CA VAL A 91 6.66 -3.39 10.89
C VAL A 91 5.88 -3.64 12.18
N LEU A 92 5.21 -4.79 12.30
CA LEU A 92 4.31 -5.09 13.41
C LEU A 92 5.04 -5.38 14.72
N ASP A 93 6.25 -5.97 14.67
CA ASP A 93 7.07 -6.25 15.83
C ASP A 93 7.48 -4.97 16.60
N SER A 94 7.47 -3.82 15.93
CA SER A 94 7.76 -2.51 16.53
C SER A 94 6.55 -1.87 17.23
N ILE A 95 5.33 -2.42 17.07
CA ILE A 95 4.10 -1.83 17.57
C ILE A 95 3.73 -2.44 18.92
N PRO A 96 3.45 -1.59 19.97
CA PRO A 96 2.83 -2.09 21.20
C PRO A 96 1.47 -2.73 20.93
N GLU A 97 0.97 -3.58 21.81
CA GLU A 97 -0.25 -4.43 21.77
C GLU A 97 -1.55 -3.81 21.17
N GLN A 98 -1.52 -2.58 20.72
CA GLN A 98 -2.70 -1.84 20.24
C GLN A 98 -3.09 -2.14 18.78
N GLY A 99 -2.28 -2.90 18.03
CA GLY A 99 -2.59 -3.37 16.68
C GLY A 99 -2.77 -2.28 15.61
N VAL A 100 -2.97 -2.73 14.38
CA VAL A 100 -3.25 -1.91 13.20
C VAL A 100 -4.75 -1.80 13.00
N GLU A 101 -5.20 -0.67 12.49
CA GLU A 101 -6.61 -0.29 12.44
C GLU A 101 -7.14 -0.08 11.02
N ALA A 102 -6.26 0.05 10.05
CA ALA A 102 -6.57 0.15 8.62
C ALA A 102 -5.41 -0.42 7.80
N ILE A 103 -5.73 -1.09 6.72
CA ILE A 103 -4.75 -1.64 5.79
C ILE A 103 -5.02 -1.05 4.40
N TYR A 104 -3.99 -0.50 3.77
CA TYR A 104 -4.02 -0.09 2.35
C TYR A 104 -3.09 -1.00 1.57
N CYS A 105 -3.59 -1.61 0.51
CA CYS A 105 -2.86 -2.62 -0.23
C CYS A 105 -3.05 -2.52 -1.75
N ASP A 106 -2.10 -3.10 -2.47
CA ASP A 106 -2.02 -3.10 -3.92
C ASP A 106 -2.72 -4.31 -4.59
N LEU A 107 -3.70 -4.90 -3.92
CA LEU A 107 -4.59 -5.86 -4.56
C LEU A 107 -5.25 -5.20 -5.77
N ASN A 108 -5.15 -5.85 -6.94
CA ASN A 108 -5.57 -5.25 -8.21
C ASN A 108 -6.55 -6.14 -9.01
N GLY A 109 -7.00 -7.26 -8.42
CA GLY A 109 -7.87 -8.24 -9.07
C GLY A 109 -7.13 -9.48 -9.59
N GLU A 110 -5.80 -9.47 -9.65
CA GLU A 110 -5.01 -10.63 -10.02
C GLU A 110 -4.96 -11.66 -8.89
N ARG A 111 -5.21 -12.91 -9.25
CA ARG A 111 -5.31 -14.01 -8.29
C ARG A 111 -4.03 -14.20 -7.46
N HIS A 112 -2.86 -14.11 -8.09
CA HIS A 112 -1.59 -14.32 -7.39
C HIS A 112 -1.36 -13.29 -6.27
N ARG A 113 -1.78 -12.03 -6.45
CA ARG A 113 -1.72 -11.00 -5.42
C ARG A 113 -2.70 -11.27 -4.28
N ALA A 114 -3.90 -11.75 -4.62
CA ALA A 114 -4.90 -12.10 -3.62
C ALA A 114 -4.45 -13.31 -2.79
N ASP A 115 -3.91 -14.34 -3.42
CA ASP A 115 -3.38 -15.53 -2.74
C ASP A 115 -2.20 -15.14 -1.82
N GLU A 116 -1.23 -14.36 -2.31
CA GLU A 116 -0.09 -13.87 -1.52
C GLU A 116 -0.53 -13.06 -0.29
N ALA A 117 -1.38 -12.05 -0.51
CA ALA A 117 -1.90 -11.21 0.56
C ALA A 117 -2.72 -12.03 1.57
N GLY A 118 -3.55 -12.95 1.09
CA GLY A 118 -4.33 -13.84 1.94
C GLY A 118 -3.46 -14.68 2.89
N PHE A 119 -2.40 -15.30 2.37
CA PHE A 119 -1.45 -16.05 3.20
C PHE A 119 -0.71 -15.17 4.21
N ALA A 120 -0.27 -13.98 3.79
CA ALA A 120 0.44 -13.06 4.66
C ALA A 120 -0.47 -12.51 5.77
N LEU A 121 -1.67 -12.05 5.41
CA LEU A 121 -2.64 -11.50 6.37
C LEU A 121 -3.12 -12.56 7.37
N ALA A 122 -3.31 -13.81 6.94
CA ALA A 122 -3.67 -14.91 7.86
C ALA A 122 -2.59 -15.13 8.94
N ARG A 123 -1.31 -14.92 8.61
CA ARG A 123 -0.20 -15.10 9.59
C ARG A 123 -0.07 -13.95 10.58
N ILE A 124 -0.54 -12.76 10.23
CA ILE A 124 -0.48 -11.58 11.09
C ILE A 124 -1.83 -11.23 11.73
N GLY A 125 -2.84 -12.08 11.56
CA GLY A 125 -4.23 -11.80 11.94
C GLY A 125 -4.42 -11.35 13.39
N GLU A 126 -3.63 -11.88 14.33
CA GLU A 126 -3.68 -11.48 15.75
C GLU A 126 -3.23 -10.01 15.98
N SER A 127 -2.43 -9.46 15.07
CA SER A 127 -1.98 -8.07 15.13
C SER A 127 -2.96 -7.08 14.50
N LEU A 128 -4.04 -7.58 13.88
CA LEU A 128 -5.05 -6.76 13.23
C LEU A 128 -6.23 -6.55 14.19
N ARG A 129 -6.54 -5.28 14.49
CA ARG A 129 -7.68 -4.95 15.34
C ARG A 129 -9.02 -5.09 14.62
N ASP A 130 -9.02 -4.80 13.33
CA ASP A 130 -10.19 -4.84 12.48
C ASP A 130 -9.78 -5.50 11.16
N PRO A 131 -9.97 -6.80 11.03
CA PRO A 131 -9.59 -7.53 9.81
C PRO A 131 -10.44 -7.12 8.59
N ASP A 132 -11.57 -6.43 8.79
CA ASP A 132 -12.44 -5.96 7.72
C ASP A 132 -12.02 -4.58 7.20
N ALA A 133 -11.12 -3.88 7.91
CA ALA A 133 -10.64 -2.55 7.51
C ALA A 133 -9.50 -2.64 6.48
N ILE A 134 -9.70 -3.45 5.43
CA ILE A 134 -8.78 -3.57 4.29
C ILE A 134 -9.31 -2.71 3.16
N PHE A 135 -8.51 -1.72 2.76
CA PHE A 135 -8.79 -0.84 1.64
C PHE A 135 -7.98 -1.28 0.42
N VAL A 136 -8.68 -1.50 -0.68
CA VAL A 136 -8.13 -1.88 -1.98
C VAL A 136 -8.37 -0.74 -2.96
N PRO A 137 -7.51 0.29 -3.00
CA PRO A 137 -7.76 1.49 -3.79
C PRO A 137 -7.86 1.23 -5.30
N ALA A 138 -7.24 0.17 -5.80
CA ALA A 138 -7.37 -0.23 -7.20
C ALA A 138 -8.82 -0.53 -7.64
N THR A 139 -9.73 -0.78 -6.71
CA THR A 139 -11.16 -0.90 -7.02
C THR A 139 -11.81 0.42 -7.45
N CYS A 140 -11.17 1.55 -7.12
CA CYS A 140 -11.66 2.89 -7.45
C CYS A 140 -10.92 3.51 -8.64
N TRP A 141 -9.60 3.34 -8.74
CA TRP A 141 -8.77 4.02 -9.74
C TRP A 141 -7.95 3.08 -10.64
N GLY A 142 -8.14 1.76 -10.51
CA GLY A 142 -7.37 0.77 -11.24
C GLY A 142 -6.00 0.51 -10.65
N ASP A 143 -5.23 -0.36 -11.30
CA ASP A 143 -3.82 -0.59 -10.97
C ASP A 143 -2.99 0.56 -11.53
N VAL A 144 -2.31 1.27 -10.65
CA VAL A 144 -1.48 2.44 -10.97
C VAL A 144 0.02 2.14 -10.78
N GLY A 145 0.38 0.86 -10.74
CA GLY A 145 1.76 0.38 -10.73
C GLY A 145 2.59 0.99 -9.61
N THR A 146 3.74 1.56 -9.99
CA THR A 146 4.71 2.14 -9.03
C THR A 146 4.19 3.35 -8.26
N ALA A 147 3.10 4.00 -8.72
CA ALA A 147 2.49 5.11 -8.01
C ALA A 147 1.66 4.66 -6.78
N SER A 148 1.32 3.37 -6.66
CA SER A 148 0.46 2.85 -5.59
C SER A 148 0.93 3.24 -4.20
N GLY A 149 2.21 3.02 -3.88
CA GLY A 149 2.74 3.27 -2.53
C GLY A 149 2.61 4.73 -2.09
N ILE A 150 2.95 5.69 -2.97
CA ILE A 150 2.83 7.11 -2.65
C ILE A 150 1.38 7.56 -2.49
N LEU A 151 0.47 6.99 -3.29
CA LEU A 151 -0.96 7.28 -3.19
C LEU A 151 -1.57 6.69 -1.93
N PHE A 152 -1.11 5.54 -1.44
CA PHE A 152 -1.55 4.98 -0.16
C PHE A 152 -1.16 5.90 1.01
N VAL A 153 0.06 6.44 0.99
CA VAL A 153 0.48 7.45 1.98
C VAL A 153 -0.44 8.67 1.94
N ALA A 154 -0.71 9.22 0.75
CA ALA A 154 -1.58 10.36 0.58
C ALA A 154 -3.02 10.07 1.03
N LEU A 155 -3.55 8.89 0.68
CA LEU A 155 -4.91 8.48 1.04
C LEU A 155 -5.07 8.27 2.56
N ALA A 156 -4.12 7.60 3.20
CA ALA A 156 -4.13 7.40 4.65
C ALA A 156 -3.99 8.74 5.40
N ALA A 157 -3.09 9.62 4.96
CA ALA A 157 -2.95 10.95 5.53
C ALA A 157 -4.25 11.79 5.37
N ALA A 158 -4.86 11.75 4.18
CA ALA A 158 -6.14 12.44 3.94
C ALA A 158 -7.28 11.87 4.78
N ALA A 159 -7.33 10.55 4.98
CA ALA A 159 -8.33 9.91 5.83
C ALA A 159 -8.18 10.34 7.31
N HIS A 160 -6.95 10.49 7.80
CA HIS A 160 -6.67 11.03 9.12
C HIS A 160 -7.13 12.48 9.25
N GLN A 161 -6.76 13.34 8.30
CA GLN A 161 -7.11 14.77 8.32
C GLN A 161 -8.62 15.00 8.26
N ARG A 162 -9.31 14.26 7.40
CA ARG A 162 -10.77 14.37 7.22
C ARG A 162 -11.57 13.62 8.28
N ARG A 163 -10.90 13.00 9.24
CA ARG A 163 -11.52 12.18 10.30
C ARG A 163 -12.38 11.03 9.78
N TYR A 164 -12.11 10.54 8.56
CA TYR A 164 -12.72 9.34 8.03
C TYR A 164 -12.11 8.09 8.67
N ALA A 165 -10.79 8.16 8.99
CA ALA A 165 -10.14 7.15 9.80
C ALA A 165 -10.57 7.34 11.26
N ARG A 166 -11.29 6.37 11.79
CA ARG A 166 -11.69 6.36 13.21
C ARG A 166 -10.49 6.23 14.14
N ARG A 167 -9.31 5.90 13.63
CA ARG A 167 -8.11 5.45 14.35
C ARG A 167 -6.83 5.95 13.69
N ARG A 168 -5.71 5.83 14.41
CA ARG A 168 -4.48 6.58 14.12
C ARG A 168 -3.44 5.82 13.32
N ARG A 169 -3.54 4.48 13.19
CA ARG A 169 -2.50 3.64 12.58
C ARG A 169 -3.00 2.97 11.32
N ALA A 170 -2.26 3.18 10.23
CA ALA A 170 -2.50 2.54 8.95
C ALA A 170 -1.27 1.73 8.53
N LEU A 171 -1.48 0.47 8.19
CA LEU A 171 -0.49 -0.41 7.58
C LEU A 171 -0.65 -0.32 6.06
N LEU A 172 0.42 0.03 5.38
CA LEU A 172 0.47 0.10 3.93
C LEU A 172 1.40 -1.00 3.44
N PHE A 173 1.02 -1.73 2.38
CA PHE A 173 1.95 -2.66 1.75
C PHE A 173 1.79 -2.72 0.24
N CYS A 174 2.91 -3.05 -0.41
CA CYS A 174 2.99 -3.25 -1.85
C CYS A 174 3.86 -4.47 -2.18
N SER A 175 3.47 -5.17 -3.24
CA SER A 175 4.17 -6.32 -3.81
C SER A 175 4.58 -6.02 -5.25
N SER A 176 5.85 -6.28 -5.59
CA SER A 176 6.33 -6.27 -6.97
C SER A 176 5.94 -7.56 -7.68
N ASP A 177 5.93 -7.57 -9.02
CA ASP A 177 5.90 -8.81 -9.80
C ASP A 177 7.22 -9.59 -9.63
N GLY A 178 8.31 -8.90 -9.31
CA GLY A 178 9.59 -9.46 -8.87
C GLY A 178 9.57 -9.91 -7.40
N PRO A 179 10.74 -10.13 -6.81
CA PRO A 179 10.84 -10.63 -5.43
C PRO A 179 10.62 -9.59 -4.35
N GLU A 180 10.59 -8.30 -4.66
CA GLU A 180 10.56 -7.23 -3.66
C GLU A 180 9.17 -7.10 -3.02
N ARG A 181 9.14 -6.98 -1.69
CA ARG A 181 7.95 -6.69 -0.87
C ARG A 181 8.28 -5.59 0.11
N ALA A 182 7.32 -4.70 0.32
CA ALA A 182 7.47 -3.59 1.26
C ALA A 182 6.21 -3.38 2.08
N ALA A 183 6.40 -2.99 3.32
CA ALA A 183 5.35 -2.55 4.23
C ALA A 183 5.77 -1.30 4.98
N MET A 184 4.80 -0.50 5.43
CA MET A 184 5.03 0.75 6.15
C MET A 184 3.92 0.96 7.17
N LEU A 185 4.27 1.45 8.34
CA LEU A 185 3.33 1.97 9.32
C LEU A 185 3.26 3.48 9.21
N LEU A 186 2.07 3.99 8.91
CA LEU A 186 1.76 5.41 8.92
C LEU A 186 0.81 5.72 10.07
N THR A 187 1.16 6.72 10.89
CA THR A 187 0.30 7.19 11.98
C THR A 187 -0.13 8.63 11.78
N ALA A 188 -1.31 8.94 12.32
CA ALA A 188 -1.76 10.32 12.41
C ALA A 188 -0.84 11.11 13.34
N PRO A 189 -0.51 12.36 13.00
CA PRO A 189 0.24 13.23 13.90
C PRO A 189 -0.53 13.43 15.22
N PRO A 190 0.17 13.70 16.33
CA PRO A 190 -0.49 14.11 17.58
C PRO A 190 -1.39 15.32 17.29
N THR A 191 -2.61 15.29 17.80
CA THR A 191 -3.58 16.37 17.62
C THR A 191 -3.07 17.65 18.27
N SER A 192 -2.42 18.49 17.50
CA SER A 192 -2.29 19.90 17.77
C SER A 192 -2.96 20.61 16.60
N GLU A 193 -4.16 21.14 16.87
CA GLU A 193 -4.94 22.04 16.01
C GLU A 193 -5.26 21.59 14.59
N SER A 194 -6.53 21.58 14.29
CA SER A 194 -7.16 21.32 13.01
C SER A 194 -6.57 22.18 11.88
N TYR A 195 -5.69 21.62 11.08
CA TYR A 195 -5.44 22.19 9.76
C TYR A 195 -6.64 21.86 8.88
N LEU A 196 -7.59 22.78 8.82
CA LEU A 196 -8.66 22.75 7.85
C LEU A 196 -8.06 23.06 6.47
N TRP A 197 -8.23 22.17 5.53
CA TRP A 197 -8.15 22.53 4.12
C TRP A 197 -9.27 23.55 3.84
N PRO A 198 -8.97 24.62 3.08
CA PRO A 198 -10.00 25.58 2.67
C PRO A 198 -11.08 24.91 1.84
#